data_6efc6ea1802c0ea0afcdd563adfb94b1
#
_entry.id   6efc6ea1802c0ea0afcdd563adfb94b1
#
_cell.length_a   1.000
_cell.length_b   1.000
_cell.length_c   1.000
_cell.angle_alpha   90.00
_cell.angle_beta   90.00
_cell.angle_gamma   90.00
#
_symmetry.space_group_name_H-M   'P 1'
#
loop_
_entity.id
_entity.type
_entity.pdbx_description
1 polymer ?
#
loop_
_entity_poly.entity_id
_entity_poly.type
_entity_poly.pdbx_seq_one_letter_code
_entity_poly.pdbx_strand_id
1 'polypeptide(L)'
;MQRSELTYDLLNNLPLWRNMATITLDQMCGVKLMNRIDTKYVLSEGEVLDMLQRAAECGYRVQVIDGIRACRYNTLYYDTAERDMYIVHHNQQLTRQKVRTRLYVETNQAFLEIKNKTNRGRTKKRRIAISHDELTGFHHNSEAAAFYTTFARYAIEELSPALATRFTRITLVNRELTERLTID
;
A
#
# COMPACT_ATOMS: atom_id res chain seq x y z
N MET A 1 -13.61 17.50 -25.47
CA MET A 1 -13.73 17.55 -24.00
C MET A 1 -12.45 16.95 -23.42
N GLN A 2 -11.56 17.78 -22.89
CA GLN A 2 -10.41 17.30 -22.11
C GLN A 2 -10.96 16.56 -20.89
N ARG A 3 -10.66 15.27 -20.77
CA ARG A 3 -10.85 14.54 -19.52
C ARG A 3 -9.93 15.19 -18.48
N SER A 4 -10.49 15.78 -17.47
CA SER A 4 -9.71 16.23 -16.31
C SER A 4 -9.25 14.97 -15.58
N GLU A 5 -7.95 14.67 -15.64
CA GLU A 5 -7.38 13.59 -14.83
C GLU A 5 -7.65 13.87 -13.33
N LEU A 6 -7.96 12.81 -12.58
CA LEU A 6 -8.12 12.89 -11.13
C LEU A 6 -6.75 13.14 -10.47
N THR A 7 -6.40 14.42 -10.37
CA THR A 7 -5.15 14.85 -9.75
C THR A 7 -5.20 14.70 -8.23
N TYR A 8 -4.03 14.68 -7.58
CA TYR A 8 -3.91 14.66 -6.12
C TYR A 8 -4.73 15.79 -5.45
N ASP A 9 -4.64 17.01 -5.99
CA ASP A 9 -5.36 18.16 -5.44
C ASP A 9 -6.86 18.02 -5.61
N LEU A 10 -7.32 17.57 -6.77
CA LEU A 10 -8.74 17.33 -7.02
C LEU A 10 -9.29 16.26 -6.07
N LEU A 11 -8.59 15.12 -5.90
CA LEU A 11 -8.98 14.05 -5.01
C LEU A 11 -9.11 14.49 -3.55
N ASN A 12 -8.25 15.39 -3.09
CA ASN A 12 -8.32 15.91 -1.71
C ASN A 12 -9.38 16.99 -1.50
N ASN A 13 -9.86 17.63 -2.58
CA ASN A 13 -10.82 18.72 -2.55
C ASN A 13 -12.21 18.36 -3.11
N LEU A 14 -12.52 17.08 -3.27
CA LEU A 14 -13.84 16.65 -3.75
C LEU A 14 -14.96 17.17 -2.84
N PRO A 15 -16.04 17.76 -3.40
CA PRO A 15 -17.16 18.29 -2.60
C PRO A 15 -17.82 17.24 -1.70
N LEU A 16 -17.81 15.97 -2.14
CA LEU A 16 -18.40 14.85 -1.40
C LEU A 16 -17.78 14.65 0.00
N TRP A 17 -16.55 15.09 0.22
CA TRP A 17 -15.89 14.97 1.53
C TRP A 17 -16.58 15.74 2.65
N ARG A 18 -17.39 16.76 2.31
CA ARG A 18 -18.18 17.52 3.30
C ARG A 18 -19.23 16.66 3.97
N ASN A 19 -19.71 15.62 3.27
CA ASN A 19 -20.80 14.74 3.73
C ASN A 19 -20.29 13.37 4.19
N MET A 20 -19.00 13.07 4.02
CA MET A 20 -18.42 11.78 4.43
C MET A 20 -17.75 11.91 5.79
N ALA A 21 -18.13 11.06 6.72
CA ALA A 21 -17.49 10.97 8.02
C ALA A 21 -16.01 10.57 7.89
N THR A 22 -15.19 11.04 8.80
CA THR A 22 -13.76 10.76 8.80
C THR A 22 -13.38 9.73 9.86
N ILE A 23 -12.23 9.09 9.66
CA ILE A 23 -11.58 8.21 10.63
C ILE A 23 -10.08 8.50 10.65
N THR A 24 -9.49 8.59 11.84
CA THR A 24 -8.05 8.84 11.98
C THR A 24 -7.24 7.55 11.82
N LEU A 25 -5.92 7.70 11.62
CA LEU A 25 -5.00 6.56 11.54
C LEU A 25 -5.01 5.72 12.83
N ASP A 26 -5.09 6.38 14.01
CA ASP A 26 -5.13 5.69 15.31
C ASP A 26 -6.43 4.89 15.48
N GLN A 27 -7.55 5.44 15.09
CA GLN A 27 -8.83 4.73 15.09
C GLN A 27 -8.82 3.53 14.12
N MET A 28 -8.05 3.62 13.01
CA MET A 28 -7.85 2.53 12.07
C MET A 28 -7.03 1.37 12.64
N CYS A 29 -6.20 1.58 13.68
CA CYS A 29 -5.45 0.51 14.34
C CYS A 29 -6.36 -0.54 14.98
N GLY A 30 -7.61 -0.18 15.32
CA GLY A 30 -8.64 -1.08 15.82
C GLY A 30 -9.26 -1.99 14.74
N VAL A 31 -9.08 -1.68 13.47
CA VAL A 31 -9.65 -2.43 12.33
C VAL A 31 -8.82 -3.68 12.05
N LYS A 32 -9.07 -4.75 12.80
CA LYS A 32 -8.37 -6.03 12.68
C LYS A 32 -8.98 -6.91 11.58
N LEU A 33 -8.65 -6.63 10.33
CA LEU A 33 -9.05 -7.48 9.19
C LEU A 33 -8.05 -8.64 8.99
N MET A 34 -7.93 -9.52 10.00
CA MET A 34 -6.92 -10.59 10.01
C MET A 34 -7.20 -11.71 8.98
N ASN A 35 -8.47 -12.06 8.80
CA ASN A 35 -8.92 -13.08 7.84
C ASN A 35 -9.83 -12.41 6.81
N ARG A 36 -9.22 -11.81 5.77
CA ARG A 36 -9.96 -11.11 4.74
C ARG A 36 -9.77 -11.76 3.38
N ILE A 37 -10.77 -11.61 2.54
CA ILE A 37 -10.69 -11.86 1.10
C ILE A 37 -10.47 -10.52 0.43
N ASP A 38 -9.42 -10.42 -0.38
CA ASP A 38 -9.14 -9.22 -1.16
C ASP A 38 -9.65 -9.44 -2.60
N THR A 39 -10.65 -8.67 -3.01
CA THR A 39 -11.12 -8.61 -4.41
C THR A 39 -10.63 -7.33 -5.05
N LYS A 40 -10.22 -7.40 -6.31
CA LYS A 40 -9.70 -6.25 -7.07
C LYS A 40 -10.58 -5.96 -8.26
N TYR A 41 -10.85 -4.68 -8.45
CA TYR A 41 -11.61 -4.15 -9.58
C TYR A 41 -10.77 -3.11 -10.31
N VAL A 42 -10.99 -2.98 -11.60
CA VAL A 42 -10.48 -1.87 -12.42
C VAL A 42 -11.68 -1.02 -12.78
N LEU A 43 -11.61 0.25 -12.46
CA LEU A 43 -12.68 1.23 -12.65
C LEU A 43 -12.16 2.41 -13.45
N SER A 44 -13.05 3.05 -14.21
CA SER A 44 -12.81 4.37 -14.78
C SER A 44 -12.88 5.45 -13.69
N GLU A 45 -12.35 6.62 -13.95
CA GLU A 45 -12.41 7.76 -13.01
C GLU A 45 -13.85 8.14 -12.64
N GLY A 46 -14.78 8.10 -13.59
CA GLY A 46 -16.21 8.34 -13.34
C GLY A 46 -16.81 7.34 -12.37
N GLU A 47 -16.54 6.04 -12.60
CA GLU A 47 -17.00 4.97 -11.71
C GLU A 47 -16.40 5.08 -10.30
N VAL A 48 -15.16 5.57 -10.18
CA VAL A 48 -14.54 5.85 -8.87
C VAL A 48 -15.30 6.95 -8.14
N LEU A 49 -15.67 8.04 -8.81
CA LEU A 49 -16.44 9.13 -8.20
C LEU A 49 -17.84 8.67 -7.78
N ASP A 50 -18.53 7.90 -8.61
CA ASP A 50 -19.83 7.33 -8.30
C ASP A 50 -19.75 6.36 -7.11
N MET A 51 -18.71 5.54 -7.06
CA MET A 51 -18.45 4.62 -5.95
C MET A 51 -18.19 5.38 -4.64
N LEU A 52 -17.40 6.46 -4.69
CA LEU A 52 -17.14 7.31 -3.52
C LEU A 52 -18.42 7.96 -3.01
N GLN A 53 -19.28 8.43 -3.90
CA GLN A 53 -20.59 9.00 -3.55
C GLN A 53 -21.48 7.95 -2.86
N ARG A 54 -21.59 6.76 -3.43
CA ARG A 54 -22.32 5.63 -2.83
C ARG A 54 -21.74 5.20 -1.48
N ALA A 55 -20.42 5.18 -1.35
CA ALA A 55 -19.78 4.85 -0.08
C ALA A 55 -20.16 5.87 1.01
N ALA A 56 -20.23 7.17 0.67
CA ALA A 56 -20.70 8.21 1.60
C ALA A 56 -22.16 7.96 2.04
N GLU A 57 -23.05 7.67 1.10
CA GLU A 57 -24.46 7.35 1.35
C GLU A 57 -24.63 6.09 2.21
N CYS A 58 -23.76 5.09 2.03
CA CYS A 58 -23.73 3.87 2.84
C CYS A 58 -23.03 4.03 4.20
N GLY A 59 -22.63 5.25 4.57
CA GLY A 59 -22.04 5.54 5.87
C GLY A 59 -20.58 5.09 6.04
N TYR A 60 -19.86 4.88 4.95
CA TYR A 60 -18.42 4.70 5.02
C TYR A 60 -17.73 5.94 5.57
N ARG A 61 -16.60 5.71 6.24
CA ARG A 61 -15.72 6.76 6.75
C ARG A 61 -14.43 6.77 5.97
N VAL A 62 -13.95 7.95 5.60
CA VAL A 62 -12.68 8.13 4.90
C VAL A 62 -11.55 8.34 5.91
N GLN A 63 -10.45 7.63 5.71
CA GLN A 63 -9.23 7.85 6.49
C GLN A 63 -8.66 9.23 6.18
N VAL A 64 -8.29 9.96 7.24
CA VAL A 64 -7.67 11.28 7.15
C VAL A 64 -6.35 11.28 7.89
N ILE A 65 -5.31 11.84 7.26
CA ILE A 65 -3.99 12.09 7.84
C ILE A 65 -3.68 13.59 7.62
N ASP A 66 -3.62 14.37 8.68
CA ASP A 66 -3.37 15.82 8.64
C ASP A 66 -4.25 16.58 7.62
N GLY A 67 -5.55 16.22 7.59
CA GLY A 67 -6.51 16.80 6.65
C GLY A 67 -6.51 16.18 5.25
N ILE A 68 -5.55 15.33 4.93
CA ILE A 68 -5.38 14.66 3.62
C ILE A 68 -6.15 13.33 3.61
N ARG A 69 -6.89 13.10 2.54
CA ARG A 69 -7.70 11.88 2.32
C ARG A 69 -7.10 10.96 1.27
N ALA A 70 -6.53 11.55 0.24
CA ALA A 70 -5.85 10.86 -0.85
C ALA A 70 -4.35 10.89 -0.58
N CYS A 71 -3.82 9.89 0.12
CA CYS A 71 -2.44 9.84 0.60
C CYS A 71 -1.51 9.27 -0.46
N ARG A 72 -0.30 9.82 -0.57
CA ARG A 72 0.71 9.43 -1.56
C ARG A 72 1.62 8.33 -1.02
N TYR A 73 1.96 7.42 -1.91
CA TYR A 73 2.85 6.29 -1.63
C TYR A 73 3.95 6.22 -2.68
N ASN A 74 5.20 6.27 -2.24
CA ASN A 74 6.36 5.97 -3.07
C ASN A 74 6.89 4.61 -2.68
N THR A 75 7.01 3.70 -3.63
CA THR A 75 7.45 2.33 -3.37
C THR A 75 8.52 1.94 -4.35
N LEU A 76 9.60 1.35 -3.83
CA LEU A 76 10.66 0.76 -4.62
C LEU A 76 10.67 -0.75 -4.34
N TYR A 77 10.44 -1.55 -5.37
CA TYR A 77 10.54 -3.00 -5.31
C TYR A 77 11.96 -3.43 -5.64
N TYR A 78 12.43 -4.43 -4.93
CA TYR A 78 13.71 -5.08 -5.15
C TYR A 78 13.50 -6.46 -5.75
N ASP A 79 14.43 -6.89 -6.60
CA ASP A 79 14.47 -8.21 -7.20
C ASP A 79 15.91 -8.60 -7.51
N THR A 80 16.11 -9.86 -7.88
CA THR A 80 17.39 -10.33 -8.46
C THR A 80 17.57 -9.77 -9.87
N ALA A 81 18.77 -9.86 -10.41
CA ALA A 81 19.06 -9.47 -11.79
C ALA A 81 18.18 -10.22 -12.79
N GLU A 82 17.91 -11.50 -12.54
CA GLU A 82 17.06 -12.39 -13.33
C GLU A 82 15.58 -12.19 -13.10
N ARG A 83 15.19 -11.28 -12.16
CA ARG A 83 13.78 -10.99 -11.77
C ARG A 83 13.02 -12.18 -11.22
N ASP A 84 13.68 -13.00 -10.41
CA ASP A 84 13.12 -14.24 -9.86
C ASP A 84 11.83 -14.02 -9.09
N MET A 85 11.76 -13.00 -8.23
CA MET A 85 10.54 -12.71 -7.47
C MET A 85 9.36 -12.33 -8.38
N TYR A 86 9.64 -11.58 -9.45
CA TYR A 86 8.65 -11.22 -10.45
C TYR A 86 8.18 -12.47 -11.21
N ILE A 87 9.11 -13.31 -11.72
CA ILE A 87 8.79 -14.51 -12.49
C ILE A 87 7.98 -15.50 -11.64
N VAL A 88 8.40 -15.76 -10.40
CA VAL A 88 7.68 -16.62 -9.45
C VAL A 88 6.27 -16.08 -9.18
N HIS A 89 6.11 -14.76 -9.11
CA HIS A 89 4.81 -14.13 -8.92
C HIS A 89 3.95 -14.20 -10.18
N HIS A 90 4.53 -13.92 -11.36
CA HIS A 90 3.85 -13.97 -12.65
C HIS A 90 3.33 -15.38 -12.94
N ASN A 91 4.15 -16.39 -12.69
CA ASN A 91 3.79 -17.80 -12.88
C ASN A 91 2.88 -18.35 -11.77
N GLN A 92 2.33 -17.48 -10.91
CA GLN A 92 1.37 -17.82 -9.85
C GLN A 92 1.84 -18.89 -8.87
N GLN A 93 3.16 -19.07 -8.70
CA GLN A 93 3.70 -20.04 -7.76
C GLN A 93 3.16 -19.78 -6.35
N LEU A 94 2.85 -20.86 -5.63
CA LEU A 94 2.23 -20.76 -4.31
C LEU A 94 3.15 -20.08 -3.31
N THR A 95 4.43 -20.44 -3.32
CA THR A 95 5.44 -19.90 -2.41
C THR A 95 6.20 -18.78 -3.10
N ARG A 96 5.99 -17.54 -2.64
CA ARG A 96 6.59 -16.36 -3.26
C ARG A 96 6.91 -15.27 -2.26
N GLN A 97 7.88 -14.44 -2.60
CA GLN A 97 8.34 -13.31 -1.80
C GLN A 97 8.18 -12.00 -2.59
N LYS A 98 8.02 -10.90 -1.87
CA LYS A 98 8.18 -9.53 -2.38
C LYS A 98 8.96 -8.74 -1.34
N VAL A 99 9.97 -8.04 -1.80
CA VAL A 99 10.78 -7.10 -1.01
C VAL A 99 10.58 -5.71 -1.57
N ARG A 100 10.35 -4.74 -0.69
CA ARG A 100 10.23 -3.34 -1.10
C ARG A 100 10.57 -2.40 0.03
N THR A 101 11.02 -1.23 -0.31
CA THR A 101 10.98 -0.06 0.55
C THR A 101 9.78 0.79 0.19
N ARG A 102 9.18 1.45 1.18
CA ARG A 102 8.01 2.30 0.96
C ARG A 102 8.05 3.53 1.84
N LEU A 103 7.85 4.68 1.22
CA LEU A 103 7.60 5.95 1.87
C LEU A 103 6.09 6.23 1.89
N TYR A 104 5.57 6.51 3.07
CA TYR A 104 4.25 7.06 3.32
C TYR A 104 4.42 8.58 3.41
N VAL A 105 4.12 9.28 2.32
CA VAL A 105 4.54 10.69 2.15
C VAL A 105 3.95 11.60 3.22
N GLU A 106 2.66 11.47 3.51
CA GLU A 106 1.95 12.34 4.46
C GLU A 106 2.41 12.16 5.92
N THR A 107 2.81 10.95 6.30
CA THR A 107 3.36 10.69 7.65
C THR A 107 4.87 10.75 7.71
N ASN A 108 5.52 10.98 6.57
CA ASN A 108 6.98 11.00 6.43
C ASN A 108 7.67 9.74 6.99
N GLN A 109 6.99 8.59 6.93
CA GLN A 109 7.49 7.31 7.45
C GLN A 109 7.94 6.41 6.32
N ALA A 110 9.14 5.85 6.45
CA ALA A 110 9.68 4.88 5.51
C ALA A 110 9.87 3.50 6.17
N PHE A 111 9.65 2.45 5.38
CA PHE A 111 9.75 1.07 5.85
C PHE A 111 10.39 0.17 4.80
N LEU A 112 11.23 -0.74 5.25
CA LEU A 112 11.55 -1.96 4.53
C LEU A 112 10.45 -3.00 4.83
N GLU A 113 9.81 -3.53 3.80
CA GLU A 113 8.71 -4.48 3.91
C GLU A 113 9.02 -5.78 3.16
N ILE A 114 8.88 -6.91 3.84
CA ILE A 114 9.00 -8.25 3.26
C ILE A 114 7.64 -8.95 3.36
N LYS A 115 7.15 -9.42 2.22
CA LYS A 115 5.91 -10.22 2.15
C LYS A 115 6.25 -11.61 1.66
N ASN A 116 5.99 -12.60 2.51
CA ASN A 116 6.15 -14.01 2.20
C ASN A 116 4.78 -14.67 2.07
N LYS A 117 4.47 -15.23 0.91
CA LYS A 117 3.31 -16.11 0.73
C LYS A 117 3.76 -17.56 0.88
N THR A 118 2.99 -18.34 1.63
CA THR A 118 3.24 -19.76 1.86
C THR A 118 2.40 -20.62 0.91
N ASN A 119 2.74 -21.90 0.79
CA ASN A 119 1.98 -22.90 0.04
C ASN A 119 0.53 -23.09 0.57
N ARG A 120 0.26 -22.71 1.81
CA ARG A 120 -1.08 -22.71 2.42
C ARG A 120 -1.89 -21.44 2.13
N GLY A 121 -1.47 -20.62 1.16
CA GLY A 121 -2.16 -19.40 0.76
C GLY A 121 -1.99 -18.22 1.73
N ARG A 122 -1.40 -18.41 2.91
CA ARG A 122 -1.22 -17.36 3.91
C ARG A 122 -0.08 -16.42 3.52
N THR A 123 -0.31 -15.12 3.66
CA THR A 123 0.72 -14.09 3.47
C THR A 123 1.14 -13.54 4.83
N LYS A 124 2.44 -13.62 5.12
CA LYS A 124 3.05 -12.95 6.27
C LYS A 124 3.75 -11.70 5.79
N LYS A 125 3.36 -10.55 6.32
CA LYS A 125 4.03 -9.25 6.10
C LYS A 125 4.84 -8.91 7.36
N ARG A 126 6.10 -8.55 7.15
CA ARG A 126 6.98 -7.98 8.17
C ARG A 126 7.51 -6.65 7.68
N ARG A 127 7.78 -5.74 8.59
CA ARG A 127 8.37 -4.44 8.26
C ARG A 127 9.23 -3.94 9.39
N ILE A 128 10.24 -3.16 9.04
CA ILE A 128 11.07 -2.37 9.95
C ILE A 128 11.08 -0.93 9.45
N ALA A 129 11.11 0.03 10.36
CA ALA A 129 11.28 1.43 10.00
C ALA A 129 12.70 1.66 9.47
N ILE A 130 12.84 2.49 8.46
CA ILE A 130 14.10 2.90 7.85
C ILE A 130 14.10 4.42 7.65
N SER A 131 15.27 5.02 7.45
CA SER A 131 15.39 6.42 7.06
C SER A 131 15.08 6.62 5.56
N HIS A 132 14.91 7.86 5.12
CA HIS A 132 14.67 8.18 3.71
C HIS A 132 15.86 7.81 2.83
N ASP A 133 17.07 8.00 3.32
CA ASP A 133 18.31 7.71 2.59
C ASP A 133 18.47 6.20 2.33
N GLU A 134 17.84 5.39 3.15
CA GLU A 134 17.85 3.93 3.08
C GLU A 134 16.80 3.37 2.09
N LEU A 135 15.96 4.21 1.50
CA LEU A 135 14.96 3.75 0.53
C LEU A 135 15.58 3.02 -0.67
N THR A 136 16.76 3.44 -1.11
CA THR A 136 17.51 2.80 -2.21
C THR A 136 18.67 1.94 -1.75
N GLY A 137 19.07 2.05 -0.49
CA GLY A 137 20.29 1.44 0.05
C GLY A 137 20.14 0.86 1.45
N PHE A 138 18.99 0.25 1.75
CA PHE A 138 18.71 -0.31 3.09
C PHE A 138 19.76 -1.32 3.57
N HIS A 139 20.50 -1.95 2.66
CA HIS A 139 21.58 -2.89 2.96
C HIS A 139 22.79 -2.25 3.62
N HIS A 140 22.93 -0.92 3.56
CA HIS A 140 23.97 -0.19 4.28
C HIS A 140 23.65 0.03 5.77
N ASN A 141 22.40 -0.16 6.17
CA ASN A 141 21.98 -0.11 7.56
C ASN A 141 22.05 -1.52 8.16
N SER A 142 22.84 -1.71 9.22
CA SER A 142 23.07 -3.03 9.84
C SER A 142 21.77 -3.65 10.41
N GLU A 143 20.88 -2.84 10.97
CA GLU A 143 19.60 -3.32 11.51
C GLU A 143 18.64 -3.75 10.40
N ALA A 144 18.53 -2.95 9.33
CA ALA A 144 17.72 -3.29 8.17
C ALA A 144 18.26 -4.51 7.42
N ALA A 145 19.60 -4.63 7.30
CA ALA A 145 20.26 -5.81 6.71
C ALA A 145 20.03 -7.07 7.54
N ALA A 146 20.16 -7.01 8.86
CA ALA A 146 19.86 -8.11 9.78
C ALA A 146 18.38 -8.55 9.72
N PHE A 147 17.47 -7.57 9.69
CA PHE A 147 16.05 -7.83 9.50
C PHE A 147 15.79 -8.53 8.16
N TYR A 148 16.41 -8.04 7.07
CA TYR A 148 16.30 -8.64 5.76
C TYR A 148 16.76 -10.10 5.79
N THR A 149 17.98 -10.37 6.24
CA THR A 149 18.58 -11.71 6.30
C THR A 149 17.74 -12.69 7.13
N THR A 150 17.09 -12.21 8.17
CA THR A 150 16.22 -13.06 9.03
C THR A 150 14.96 -13.53 8.28
N PHE A 151 14.42 -12.74 7.36
CA PHE A 151 13.10 -13.00 6.79
C PHE A 151 13.08 -13.19 5.27
N ALA A 152 14.18 -12.89 4.60
CA ALA A 152 14.30 -13.03 3.16
C ALA A 152 14.71 -14.45 2.74
N ARG A 153 14.55 -14.73 1.43
CA ARG A 153 14.92 -16.01 0.80
C ARG A 153 16.09 -15.87 -0.15
N TYR A 154 16.31 -14.66 -0.65
CA TYR A 154 17.38 -14.33 -1.58
C TYR A 154 18.49 -13.65 -0.81
N ALA A 155 19.74 -13.82 -1.22
CA ALA A 155 20.84 -13.12 -0.60
C ALA A 155 20.70 -11.60 -0.81
N ILE A 156 21.16 -10.81 0.15
CA ILE A 156 21.00 -9.35 0.09
C ILE A 156 21.84 -8.76 -1.05
N GLU A 157 22.95 -9.40 -1.36
CA GLU A 157 23.91 -9.02 -2.40
C GLU A 157 23.35 -9.24 -3.82
N GLU A 158 22.35 -10.11 -3.97
CA GLU A 158 21.69 -10.40 -5.25
C GLU A 158 20.61 -9.36 -5.58
N LEU A 159 20.24 -8.51 -4.59
CA LEU A 159 19.14 -7.58 -4.77
C LEU A 159 19.56 -6.25 -5.36
N SER A 160 18.76 -5.81 -6.30
CA SER A 160 18.83 -4.46 -6.85
C SER A 160 17.45 -3.82 -6.95
N PRO A 161 17.34 -2.49 -6.98
CA PRO A 161 16.11 -1.79 -7.31
C PRO A 161 15.60 -2.23 -8.69
N ALA A 162 14.35 -2.73 -8.76
CA ALA A 162 13.79 -3.29 -10.00
C ALA A 162 12.60 -2.48 -10.53
N LEU A 163 11.73 -1.94 -9.66
CA LEU A 163 10.55 -1.21 -10.08
C LEU A 163 10.17 -0.16 -9.05
N ALA A 164 10.07 1.09 -9.49
CA ALA A 164 9.50 2.18 -8.70
C ALA A 164 8.03 2.40 -9.06
N THR A 165 7.18 2.54 -8.04
CA THR A 165 5.77 2.91 -8.22
C THR A 165 5.42 4.10 -7.34
N ARG A 166 4.64 5.03 -7.90
CA ARG A 166 4.05 6.16 -7.18
C ARG A 166 2.56 6.13 -7.42
N PHE A 167 1.79 6.22 -6.37
CA PHE A 167 0.34 6.23 -6.47
C PHE A 167 -0.27 6.97 -5.29
N THR A 168 -1.50 7.38 -5.47
CA THR A 168 -2.32 8.02 -4.44
C THR A 168 -3.37 7.03 -3.99
N ARG A 169 -3.58 6.94 -2.67
CA ARG A 169 -4.54 6.00 -2.08
C ARG A 169 -5.59 6.72 -1.24
N ILE A 170 -6.84 6.43 -1.53
CA ILE A 170 -7.96 6.72 -0.64
C ILE A 170 -8.31 5.44 0.11
N THR A 171 -8.47 5.53 1.43
CA THR A 171 -8.88 4.39 2.27
C THR A 171 -10.20 4.69 2.93
N LEU A 172 -11.18 3.81 2.74
CA LEU A 172 -12.49 3.87 3.36
C LEU A 172 -12.71 2.64 4.24
N VAL A 173 -13.51 2.81 5.29
CA VAL A 173 -13.98 1.69 6.13
C VAL A 173 -15.48 1.82 6.33
N ASN A 174 -16.19 0.71 6.38
CA ASN A 174 -17.61 0.71 6.72
C ASN A 174 -17.82 1.08 8.20
N ARG A 175 -19.05 1.36 8.56
CA ARG A 175 -19.42 1.81 9.90
C ARG A 175 -19.02 0.80 10.98
N GLU A 176 -19.15 -0.48 10.70
CA GLU A 176 -18.88 -1.61 11.60
C GLU A 176 -17.40 -1.97 11.69
N LEU A 177 -16.52 -1.35 10.90
CA LEU A 177 -15.09 -1.65 10.81
C LEU A 177 -14.77 -3.10 10.39
N THR A 178 -15.67 -3.73 9.66
CA THR A 178 -15.52 -5.11 9.16
C THR A 178 -15.03 -5.17 7.72
N GLU A 179 -15.09 -4.05 7.00
CA GLU A 179 -14.71 -3.95 5.60
C GLU A 179 -13.84 -2.71 5.37
N ARG A 180 -12.86 -2.86 4.50
CA ARG A 180 -11.99 -1.78 4.04
C ARG A 180 -11.94 -1.74 2.53
N LEU A 181 -12.25 -0.60 1.95
CA LEU A 181 -12.09 -0.30 0.54
C LEU A 181 -10.83 0.57 0.36
N THR A 182 -9.99 0.22 -0.60
CA THR A 182 -8.83 1.04 -1.00
C THR A 182 -8.90 1.34 -2.48
N ILE A 183 -8.70 2.59 -2.84
CA ILE A 183 -8.66 3.09 -4.21
C ILE A 183 -7.24 3.59 -4.44
N ASP A 184 -6.57 3.04 -5.46
CA ASP A 184 -5.17 3.32 -5.80
C ASP A 184 -5.07 3.97 -7.18
#